data_9905427ee1896c43ecfaefc89bf7d9d5
#
_entry.id   9905427ee1896c43ecfaefc89bf7d9d5
#
_cell.length_a   1.000
_cell.length_b   1.000
_cell.length_c   1.000
_cell.angle_alpha   90.00
_cell.angle_beta   90.00
_cell.angle_gamma   90.00
#
_symmetry.space_group_name_H-M   'P 1'
#
loop_
_entity.id
_entity.type
_entity.pdbx_description
1 polymer ?
#
loop_
_entity_poly.entity_id
_entity_poly.type
_entity_poly.pdbx_seq_one_letter_code
_entity_poly.pdbx_strand_id
1 'polypeptide(L)'
;MISDLYIKAKAPNRSTATLMKSGQTTSYRTGDDGDIEAGRATNFTTLAENNPFGNTNRFTDELGGTTYTKNIVIDWSTYNGTTVLGYYRTATVAANWNDAIDSASALSIVGYTSGWRLPNKREMENICNYGTPFILNYAPFNLNFVIWTSTTYLASTTAAYTMSQSWVNLTTKTASGGRWMACRTFNVSGTTLT
;
A
#
# COMPACT_ATOMS: atom_id res chain seq x y z
N MET A 1 -0.05 -56.02 -5.31
CA MET A 1 0.28 -54.68 -5.81
C MET A 1 -0.83 -53.76 -5.31
N ILE A 2 -0.58 -53.04 -4.24
CA ILE A 2 -1.49 -52.04 -3.68
C ILE A 2 -1.03 -50.71 -4.28
N SER A 3 -1.83 -50.17 -5.20
CA SER A 3 -1.57 -48.84 -5.77
C SER A 3 -1.82 -47.78 -4.69
N ASP A 4 -0.78 -47.06 -4.31
CA ASP A 4 -0.86 -45.93 -3.42
C ASP A 4 -1.72 -44.84 -4.11
N LEU A 5 -2.99 -44.81 -3.69
CA LEU A 5 -3.88 -43.72 -4.02
C LEU A 5 -3.48 -42.53 -3.15
N TYR A 6 -2.52 -41.73 -3.61
CA TYR A 6 -2.19 -40.45 -2.99
C TYR A 6 -3.37 -39.49 -3.21
N ILE A 7 -4.32 -39.51 -2.29
CA ILE A 7 -5.32 -38.44 -2.20
C ILE A 7 -4.53 -37.19 -1.75
N LYS A 8 -4.18 -36.32 -2.72
CA LYS A 8 -3.79 -34.96 -2.39
C LYS A 8 -4.98 -34.32 -1.68
N ALA A 9 -4.98 -34.37 -0.34
CA ALA A 9 -5.89 -33.58 0.45
C ALA A 9 -5.71 -32.13 -0.02
N LYS A 10 -6.75 -31.57 -0.66
CA LYS A 10 -6.81 -30.15 -0.98
C LYS A 10 -6.63 -29.43 0.36
N ALA A 11 -5.50 -28.75 0.54
CA ALA A 11 -5.26 -27.98 1.74
C ALA A 11 -6.49 -27.11 1.99
N PRO A 12 -6.99 -27.04 3.22
CA PRO A 12 -8.14 -26.21 3.53
C PRO A 12 -7.83 -24.82 3.03
N ASN A 13 -8.83 -24.21 2.38
CA ASN A 13 -8.76 -22.84 1.89
C ASN A 13 -8.43 -21.93 3.08
N ARG A 14 -7.14 -21.83 3.41
CA ARG A 14 -6.67 -20.80 4.30
C ARG A 14 -6.89 -19.51 3.54
N SER A 15 -7.84 -18.73 3.99
CA SER A 15 -7.84 -17.29 3.82
C SER A 15 -6.57 -16.77 4.53
N THR A 16 -5.44 -17.10 3.97
CA THR A 16 -4.17 -16.55 4.41
C THR A 16 -4.22 -15.11 3.96
N ALA A 17 -4.09 -14.18 4.89
CA ALA A 17 -3.65 -12.83 4.63
C ALA A 17 -2.25 -12.92 4.01
N THR A 18 -2.20 -13.31 2.77
CA THR A 18 -0.99 -13.51 2.00
C THR A 18 -0.51 -12.13 1.60
N LEU A 19 0.77 -11.91 1.73
CA LEU A 19 1.40 -10.69 1.24
C LEU A 19 1.07 -10.51 -0.24
N MET A 20 0.96 -9.27 -0.67
CA MET A 20 0.80 -8.95 -2.08
C MET A 20 2.04 -9.38 -2.85
N LYS A 21 1.87 -9.69 -4.14
CA LYS A 21 3.00 -9.84 -5.06
C LYS A 21 3.85 -8.57 -5.06
N SER A 22 5.15 -8.73 -5.24
CA SER A 22 6.09 -7.59 -5.34
C SER A 22 5.85 -6.72 -6.58
N GLY A 23 5.21 -7.28 -7.60
CA GLY A 23 5.01 -6.66 -8.90
C GLY A 23 6.10 -6.99 -9.92
N GLN A 24 7.18 -7.68 -9.52
CA GLN A 24 8.19 -8.17 -10.46
C GLN A 24 7.59 -9.29 -11.30
N THR A 25 7.62 -9.14 -12.63
CA THR A 25 7.15 -10.13 -13.62
C THR A 25 8.27 -10.58 -14.55
N THR A 26 9.43 -9.92 -14.48
CA THR A 26 10.61 -10.31 -15.26
C THR A 26 11.48 -11.20 -14.39
N SER A 27 11.68 -12.44 -14.82
CA SER A 27 12.65 -13.35 -14.19
C SER A 27 14.05 -13.06 -14.68
N TYR A 28 14.98 -12.93 -13.75
CA TYR A 28 16.41 -12.81 -14.01
C TYR A 28 17.17 -14.09 -13.67
N ARG A 29 16.51 -15.01 -12.94
CA ARG A 29 17.02 -16.31 -12.55
C ARG A 29 15.88 -17.21 -12.13
N THR A 30 15.93 -18.50 -12.47
CA THR A 30 14.99 -19.51 -11.96
C THR A 30 14.95 -19.49 -10.42
N GLY A 31 13.75 -19.37 -9.87
CA GLY A 31 13.48 -19.28 -8.44
C GLY A 31 13.53 -17.86 -7.88
N ASP A 32 13.73 -16.82 -8.69
CA ASP A 32 13.53 -15.45 -8.25
C ASP A 32 12.03 -15.07 -8.21
N ASP A 33 11.72 -13.87 -7.71
CA ASP A 33 10.33 -13.44 -7.55
C ASP A 33 9.61 -13.25 -8.89
N GLY A 34 10.31 -12.92 -9.95
CA GLY A 34 9.74 -12.81 -11.30
C GLY A 34 9.39 -14.16 -11.93
N ASP A 35 10.02 -15.27 -11.48
CA ASP A 35 9.72 -16.63 -11.90
C ASP A 35 8.58 -17.24 -11.06
N ILE A 36 8.61 -17.05 -9.74
CA ILE A 36 7.67 -17.65 -8.79
C ILE A 36 6.39 -16.81 -8.70
N GLU A 37 6.49 -15.50 -8.80
CA GLU A 37 5.40 -14.54 -8.61
C GLU A 37 4.51 -14.84 -7.38
N ALA A 38 5.12 -15.21 -6.26
CA ALA A 38 4.42 -15.56 -5.04
C ALA A 38 3.60 -14.39 -4.51
N GLY A 39 2.39 -14.66 -4.05
CA GLY A 39 1.55 -13.64 -3.42
C GLY A 39 0.06 -13.83 -3.69
N ARG A 40 -0.73 -12.93 -3.11
CA ARG A 40 -2.18 -13.02 -3.04
C ARG A 40 -2.91 -12.64 -4.34
N ALA A 41 -2.38 -11.69 -5.09
CA ALA A 41 -3.02 -11.16 -6.29
C ALA A 41 -2.52 -11.86 -7.56
N THR A 42 -3.32 -11.82 -8.62
CA THR A 42 -2.91 -12.27 -9.96
C THR A 42 -1.82 -11.38 -10.55
N ASN A 43 -1.83 -10.10 -10.18
CA ASN A 43 -0.77 -9.14 -10.40
C ASN A 43 -0.81 -8.07 -9.28
N PHE A 44 0.11 -7.10 -9.33
CA PHE A 44 0.23 -6.11 -8.26
C PHE A 44 -1.03 -5.23 -8.08
N THR A 45 -1.80 -5.00 -9.12
CA THR A 45 -2.98 -4.11 -9.12
C THR A 45 -4.31 -4.85 -9.09
N THR A 46 -4.30 -6.18 -9.13
CA THR A 46 -5.50 -7.01 -9.23
C THR A 46 -5.56 -8.01 -8.07
N LEU A 47 -6.70 -8.09 -7.42
CA LEU A 47 -6.98 -9.07 -6.37
C LEU A 47 -7.38 -10.41 -6.97
N ALA A 48 -7.12 -11.50 -6.22
CA ALA A 48 -7.63 -12.83 -6.55
C ALA A 48 -9.15 -12.96 -6.36
N GLU A 49 -9.72 -12.13 -5.47
CA GLU A 49 -11.14 -12.12 -5.12
C GLU A 49 -11.72 -10.73 -5.31
N ASN A 50 -13.05 -10.67 -5.47
CA ASN A 50 -13.74 -9.38 -5.58
C ASN A 50 -13.63 -8.58 -4.27
N ASN A 51 -13.42 -7.27 -4.40
CA ASN A 51 -13.60 -6.32 -3.33
C ASN A 51 -15.11 -6.09 -3.05
N PRO A 52 -15.51 -5.37 -2.01
CA PRO A 52 -16.92 -5.10 -1.69
C PRO A 52 -17.73 -4.43 -2.81
N PHE A 53 -17.09 -3.78 -3.77
CA PHE A 53 -17.75 -3.21 -4.96
C PHE A 53 -17.94 -4.24 -6.10
N GLY A 54 -17.60 -5.51 -5.89
CA GLY A 54 -17.83 -6.58 -6.85
C GLY A 54 -16.82 -6.64 -8.00
N ASN A 55 -15.65 -6.00 -7.88
CA ASN A 55 -14.59 -6.06 -8.88
C ASN A 55 -13.25 -6.48 -8.24
N THR A 56 -12.30 -6.88 -9.08
CA THR A 56 -10.97 -7.36 -8.65
C THR A 56 -9.91 -6.26 -8.58
N ASN A 57 -10.28 -4.98 -8.72
CA ASN A 57 -9.32 -3.88 -8.60
C ASN A 57 -8.77 -3.81 -7.18
N ARG A 58 -7.46 -3.89 -7.03
CA ARG A 58 -6.79 -3.65 -5.75
C ARG A 58 -6.98 -2.22 -5.27
N PHE A 59 -6.88 -1.27 -6.20
CA PHE A 59 -6.98 0.15 -5.91
C PHE A 59 -8.25 0.74 -6.52
N THR A 60 -9.09 1.34 -5.69
CA THR A 60 -10.27 2.09 -6.13
C THR A 60 -10.32 3.43 -5.42
N ASP A 61 -11.15 4.34 -5.90
CA ASP A 61 -11.60 5.47 -5.10
C ASP A 61 -12.62 5.02 -4.03
N GLU A 62 -13.11 5.95 -3.25
CA GLU A 62 -14.09 5.69 -2.18
C GLU A 62 -15.47 5.27 -2.68
N LEU A 63 -15.71 5.34 -3.99
CA LEU A 63 -16.95 4.92 -4.66
C LEU A 63 -16.79 3.62 -5.46
N GLY A 64 -15.63 2.97 -5.36
CA GLY A 64 -15.33 1.73 -6.07
C GLY A 64 -14.86 1.91 -7.52
N GLY A 65 -14.72 3.15 -7.97
CA GLY A 65 -14.19 3.50 -9.30
C GLY A 65 -12.69 3.72 -9.32
N THR A 66 -12.19 4.24 -10.43
CA THR A 66 -10.77 4.54 -10.66
C THR A 66 -10.55 6.01 -11.07
N THR A 67 -11.52 6.87 -10.80
CA THR A 67 -11.45 8.30 -11.14
C THR A 67 -10.70 9.12 -10.10
N TYR A 68 -10.78 8.69 -8.82
CA TYR A 68 -10.08 9.31 -7.68
C TYR A 68 -10.37 10.81 -7.51
N THR A 69 -11.62 11.21 -7.66
CA THR A 69 -12.06 12.63 -7.65
C THR A 69 -11.62 13.36 -6.38
N LYS A 70 -11.67 12.69 -5.21
CA LYS A 70 -11.20 13.25 -3.94
C LYS A 70 -9.73 12.96 -3.65
N ASN A 71 -8.98 12.44 -4.62
CA ASN A 71 -7.60 11.98 -4.44
C ASN A 71 -7.43 10.90 -3.34
N ILE A 72 -8.49 10.17 -3.02
CA ILE A 72 -8.46 9.03 -2.10
C ILE A 72 -8.27 7.75 -2.91
N VAL A 73 -7.33 6.92 -2.48
CA VAL A 73 -7.06 5.58 -3.03
C VAL A 73 -7.29 4.57 -1.93
N ILE A 74 -8.23 3.68 -2.09
CA ILE A 74 -8.49 2.57 -1.19
C ILE A 74 -7.67 1.36 -1.64
N ASP A 75 -6.87 0.79 -0.75
CA ASP A 75 -6.09 -0.43 -1.00
C ASP A 75 -6.83 -1.66 -0.44
N TRP A 76 -7.60 -2.31 -1.28
CA TRP A 76 -8.39 -3.50 -0.91
C TRP A 76 -7.55 -4.70 -0.52
N SER A 77 -6.23 -4.71 -0.77
CA SER A 77 -5.35 -5.75 -0.25
C SER A 77 -5.26 -5.75 1.28
N THR A 78 -5.60 -4.62 1.90
CA THR A 78 -5.60 -4.44 3.36
C THR A 78 -6.96 -4.74 3.99
N TYR A 79 -7.98 -5.06 3.20
CA TYR A 79 -9.32 -5.35 3.69
C TYR A 79 -9.37 -6.62 4.52
N ASN A 80 -9.86 -6.50 5.75
CA ASN A 80 -9.94 -7.59 6.74
C ASN A 80 -11.38 -8.06 7.03
N GLY A 81 -12.36 -7.63 6.24
CA GLY A 81 -13.78 -7.91 6.44
C GLY A 81 -14.56 -6.76 7.10
N THR A 82 -13.90 -5.83 7.77
CA THR A 82 -14.52 -4.70 8.48
C THR A 82 -13.84 -3.38 8.24
N THR A 83 -12.55 -3.39 7.99
CA THR A 83 -11.76 -2.17 7.76
C THR A 83 -10.85 -2.30 6.55
N VAL A 84 -10.47 -1.17 5.99
CA VAL A 84 -9.54 -1.06 4.86
C VAL A 84 -8.66 0.18 5.01
N LEU A 85 -7.44 0.14 4.51
CA LEU A 85 -6.56 1.31 4.49
C LEU A 85 -6.78 2.11 3.20
N GLY A 86 -6.90 3.41 3.33
CA GLY A 86 -6.92 4.32 2.20
C GLY A 86 -5.85 5.39 2.34
N TYR A 87 -5.43 5.93 1.20
CA TYR A 87 -4.38 6.92 1.07
C TYR A 87 -4.90 8.18 0.39
N TYR A 88 -4.49 9.34 0.86
CA TYR A 88 -4.60 10.59 0.12
C TYR A 88 -3.40 10.72 -0.80
N ARG A 89 -3.56 10.45 -2.08
CA ARG A 89 -2.46 10.28 -3.04
C ARG A 89 -1.70 11.56 -3.42
N THR A 90 -2.16 12.74 -2.97
CA THR A 90 -1.45 13.99 -3.22
C THR A 90 -0.28 14.11 -2.26
N ALA A 91 0.93 14.22 -2.81
CA ALA A 91 2.12 14.42 -2.02
C ALA A 91 2.46 15.91 -1.92
N THR A 92 2.44 16.46 -0.71
CA THR A 92 2.71 17.88 -0.42
C THR A 92 4.08 18.03 0.23
N VAL A 93 4.78 19.12 -0.05
CA VAL A 93 6.09 19.43 0.55
C VAL A 93 5.93 19.64 2.05
N ALA A 94 6.84 19.07 2.83
CA ALA A 94 6.99 19.29 4.26
C ALA A 94 8.31 20.03 4.55
N ALA A 95 8.30 20.92 5.52
CA ALA A 95 9.52 21.59 5.95
C ALA A 95 10.50 20.61 6.59
N ASN A 96 9.97 19.62 7.34
CA ASN A 96 10.72 18.56 8.00
C ASN A 96 9.77 17.42 8.38
N TRP A 97 10.25 16.40 9.10
CA TRP A 97 9.46 15.24 9.50
C TRP A 97 8.31 15.58 10.46
N ASN A 98 8.50 16.51 11.42
CA ASN A 98 7.43 16.91 12.33
C ASN A 98 6.29 17.60 11.57
N ASP A 99 6.63 18.51 10.66
CA ASP A 99 5.65 19.15 9.79
C ASP A 99 4.88 18.13 8.92
N ALA A 100 5.55 17.09 8.46
CA ALA A 100 4.90 16.00 7.73
C ALA A 100 3.85 15.26 8.58
N ILE A 101 4.16 14.99 9.85
CA ILE A 101 3.23 14.34 10.80
C ILE A 101 2.04 15.26 11.10
N ASP A 102 2.32 16.53 11.44
CA ASP A 102 1.29 17.50 11.82
C ASP A 102 0.36 17.79 10.64
N SER A 103 0.92 17.98 9.44
CA SER A 103 0.17 18.22 8.22
C SER A 103 -0.70 17.04 7.84
N ALA A 104 -0.20 15.81 7.95
CA ALA A 104 -0.97 14.61 7.66
C ALA A 104 -2.12 14.43 8.65
N SER A 105 -1.91 14.71 9.94
CA SER A 105 -2.94 14.60 10.98
C SER A 105 -4.00 15.70 10.90
N ALA A 106 -3.64 16.87 10.38
CA ALA A 106 -4.53 17.99 10.15
C ALA A 106 -5.34 17.92 8.84
N LEU A 107 -5.08 16.90 8.01
CA LEU A 107 -5.77 16.76 6.72
C LEU A 107 -7.28 16.60 6.93
N SER A 108 -8.04 17.41 6.20
CA SER A 108 -9.50 17.37 6.17
C SER A 108 -9.98 17.33 4.73
N ILE A 109 -10.76 16.32 4.39
CA ILE A 109 -11.36 16.12 3.06
C ILE A 109 -12.88 16.03 3.25
N VAL A 110 -13.63 16.58 2.33
CA VAL A 110 -15.10 16.53 2.38
C VAL A 110 -15.60 15.08 2.51
N GLY A 111 -16.30 14.80 3.61
CA GLY A 111 -16.77 13.47 4.02
C GLY A 111 -15.80 12.69 4.89
N TYR A 112 -14.54 13.14 5.02
CA TYR A 112 -13.48 12.46 5.79
C TYR A 112 -12.59 13.48 6.48
N THR A 113 -13.13 14.17 7.49
CA THR A 113 -12.53 15.35 8.11
C THR A 113 -11.51 15.05 9.20
N SER A 114 -11.32 13.78 9.57
CA SER A 114 -10.40 13.38 10.64
C SER A 114 -9.89 11.95 10.44
N GLY A 115 -8.99 11.51 11.34
CA GLY A 115 -8.44 10.14 11.31
C GLY A 115 -7.31 9.94 10.30
N TRP A 116 -6.89 11.01 9.62
CA TRP A 116 -5.72 10.99 8.75
C TRP A 116 -4.43 11.03 9.57
N ARG A 117 -3.40 10.42 9.06
CA ARG A 117 -2.06 10.37 9.65
C ARG A 117 -1.00 10.10 8.60
N LEU A 118 0.23 10.34 8.93
CA LEU A 118 1.35 9.91 8.10
C LEU A 118 1.42 8.37 8.10
N PRO A 119 1.54 7.71 6.94
CA PRO A 119 1.66 6.25 6.87
C PRO A 119 2.97 5.78 7.52
N ASN A 120 2.96 4.63 8.15
CA ASN A 120 4.18 3.99 8.63
C ASN A 120 4.95 3.33 7.47
N LYS A 121 6.19 2.90 7.76
CA LYS A 121 7.06 2.26 6.77
C LYS A 121 6.40 1.05 6.08
N ARG A 122 5.72 0.19 6.85
CA ARG A 122 5.09 -1.03 6.31
C ARG A 122 3.90 -0.73 5.40
N GLU A 123 3.12 0.28 5.76
CA GLU A 123 2.00 0.73 4.93
C GLU A 123 2.49 1.31 3.60
N MET A 124 3.60 2.04 3.63
CA MET A 124 4.23 2.54 2.41
C MET A 124 4.85 1.41 1.58
N GLU A 125 5.52 0.45 2.20
CA GLU A 125 6.08 -0.73 1.53
C GLU A 125 4.99 -1.55 0.83
N ASN A 126 3.79 -1.64 1.42
CA ASN A 126 2.68 -2.37 0.83
C ASN A 126 2.23 -1.81 -0.53
N ILE A 127 2.40 -0.52 -0.76
CA ILE A 127 2.07 0.12 -2.05
C ILE A 127 3.28 0.27 -2.98
N CYS A 128 4.43 -0.31 -2.67
CA CYS A 128 5.59 -0.31 -3.56
C CYS A 128 5.47 -1.40 -4.63
N ASN A 129 5.50 -1.00 -5.89
CA ASN A 129 5.51 -1.92 -7.03
C ASN A 129 6.94 -2.14 -7.51
N TYR A 130 7.56 -3.23 -7.11
CA TYR A 130 8.93 -3.57 -7.49
C TYR A 130 9.07 -4.08 -8.94
N GLY A 131 7.96 -4.26 -9.65
CA GLY A 131 7.93 -4.55 -11.10
C GLY A 131 8.12 -3.32 -11.98
N THR A 132 8.27 -2.12 -11.39
CA THR A 132 8.49 -0.88 -12.12
C THR A 132 9.83 -0.24 -11.72
N PRO A 133 10.51 0.50 -12.61
CA PRO A 133 11.76 1.20 -12.28
C PRO A 133 11.63 2.20 -11.12
N PHE A 134 10.41 2.71 -10.90
CA PHE A 134 10.08 3.68 -9.86
C PHE A 134 8.91 3.15 -9.04
N ILE A 135 9.20 2.54 -7.91
CA ILE A 135 8.29 1.71 -7.11
C ILE A 135 7.00 2.39 -6.64
N LEU A 136 6.93 3.72 -6.64
CA LEU A 136 5.74 4.51 -6.31
C LEU A 136 5.20 5.31 -7.50
N ASN A 137 5.87 5.27 -8.66
CA ASN A 137 5.45 6.02 -9.85
C ASN A 137 4.60 5.15 -10.79
N TYR A 138 3.48 4.72 -10.31
CA TYR A 138 2.48 3.96 -11.07
C TYR A 138 1.07 4.43 -10.70
N ALA A 139 0.12 4.20 -11.58
CA ALA A 139 -1.28 4.51 -11.26
C ALA A 139 -1.81 3.58 -10.15
N PRO A 140 -2.50 4.11 -9.14
CA PRO A 140 -3.05 5.46 -9.03
C PRO A 140 -2.14 6.49 -8.34
N PHE A 141 -0.95 6.12 -7.85
CA PHE A 141 -0.14 6.99 -7.00
C PHE A 141 0.67 8.01 -7.79
N ASN A 142 1.42 7.57 -8.82
CA ASN A 142 2.27 8.43 -9.67
C ASN A 142 3.21 9.34 -8.85
N LEU A 143 3.78 8.81 -7.78
CA LEU A 143 4.64 9.54 -6.86
C LEU A 143 6.10 9.46 -7.31
N ASN A 144 6.69 10.63 -7.55
CA ASN A 144 8.04 10.79 -8.04
C ASN A 144 8.89 11.60 -7.04
N PHE A 145 8.73 11.32 -5.74
CA PHE A 145 9.30 12.14 -4.67
C PHE A 145 9.80 11.27 -3.52
N VAL A 146 10.58 11.88 -2.64
CA VAL A 146 10.89 11.32 -1.33
C VAL A 146 9.71 11.57 -0.41
N ILE A 147 9.08 10.52 0.09
CA ILE A 147 7.90 10.57 0.97
C ILE A 147 8.31 10.17 2.39
N TRP A 148 7.98 11.02 3.36
CA TRP A 148 8.14 10.71 4.77
C TRP A 148 7.23 9.57 5.22
N THR A 149 7.74 8.74 6.13
CA THR A 149 6.91 7.81 6.91
C THR A 149 6.89 8.21 8.39
N SER A 150 5.89 7.75 9.13
CA SER A 150 5.82 8.00 10.59
C SER A 150 6.83 7.16 11.40
N THR A 151 7.57 6.26 10.76
CA THR A 151 8.47 5.33 11.44
C THR A 151 9.84 5.94 11.69
N THR A 152 10.17 6.12 12.96
CA THR A 152 11.51 6.51 13.39
C THR A 152 12.50 5.34 13.21
N TYR A 153 13.74 5.64 12.87
CA TYR A 153 14.81 4.66 12.85
C TYR A 153 15.27 4.32 14.26
N LEU A 154 15.18 3.06 14.67
CA LEU A 154 15.44 2.62 16.04
C LEU A 154 16.88 2.93 16.51
N ALA A 155 17.87 2.77 15.62
CA ALA A 155 19.27 3.01 15.97
C ALA A 155 19.64 4.52 16.00
N SER A 156 18.76 5.42 15.55
CA SER A 156 18.94 6.86 15.62
C SER A 156 17.60 7.59 15.66
N THR A 157 17.24 8.08 16.84
CA THR A 157 15.96 8.79 17.05
C THR A 157 15.86 10.11 16.27
N THR A 158 16.98 10.61 15.74
CA THR A 158 17.05 11.82 14.90
C THR A 158 16.76 11.54 13.43
N ALA A 159 16.59 10.27 13.03
CA ALA A 159 16.28 9.86 11.66
C ALA A 159 14.92 9.16 11.59
N ALA A 160 14.26 9.26 10.44
CA ALA A 160 13.05 8.53 10.10
C ALA A 160 13.21 7.85 8.74
N TYR A 161 12.40 6.82 8.50
CA TYR A 161 12.33 6.20 7.19
C TYR A 161 11.60 7.09 6.20
N THR A 162 12.13 7.14 4.99
CA THR A 162 11.50 7.73 3.82
C THR A 162 11.42 6.72 2.69
N MET A 163 10.44 6.87 1.83
CA MET A 163 10.32 6.11 0.59
C MET A 163 10.66 7.02 -0.57
N SER A 164 11.60 6.63 -1.40
CA SER A 164 11.93 7.31 -2.65
C SER A 164 11.41 6.53 -3.85
N GLN A 165 11.67 7.03 -5.03
CA GLN A 165 11.29 6.37 -6.30
C GLN A 165 11.81 4.93 -6.42
N SER A 166 12.95 4.62 -5.83
CA SER A 166 13.68 3.36 -6.09
C SER A 166 13.97 2.55 -4.84
N TRP A 167 13.88 3.13 -3.64
CA TRP A 167 14.23 2.44 -2.39
C TRP A 167 13.70 3.12 -1.13
N VAL A 168 13.82 2.37 -0.03
CA VAL A 168 13.62 2.87 1.32
C VAL A 168 14.91 3.53 1.81
N ASN A 169 14.82 4.75 2.31
CA ASN A 169 15.95 5.54 2.82
C ASN A 169 15.82 5.84 4.30
N LEU A 170 16.93 6.28 4.88
CA LEU A 170 16.97 6.96 6.18
C LEU A 170 17.29 8.43 5.94
N THR A 171 16.46 9.29 6.50
CA THR A 171 16.60 10.74 6.36
C THR A 171 16.55 11.39 7.73
N THR A 172 17.43 12.37 8.00
CA THR A 172 17.37 13.13 9.26
C THR A 172 16.05 13.88 9.34
N LYS A 173 15.42 13.86 10.50
CA LYS A 173 14.09 14.47 10.73
C LYS A 173 14.04 15.97 10.48
N THR A 174 15.19 16.62 10.53
CA THR A 174 15.34 18.06 10.24
C THR A 174 15.53 18.37 8.75
N ALA A 175 15.70 17.35 7.90
CA ALA A 175 15.91 17.57 6.48
C ALA A 175 14.66 18.18 5.83
N SER A 176 14.89 19.13 4.92
CA SER A 176 13.85 19.75 4.09
C SER A 176 13.70 19.06 2.73
N GLY A 177 12.60 19.35 2.02
CA GLY A 177 12.38 18.88 0.66
C GLY A 177 11.72 17.50 0.55
N GLY A 178 11.54 16.78 1.64
CA GLY A 178 10.68 15.61 1.67
C GLY A 178 9.20 16.00 1.53
N ARG A 179 8.39 15.07 1.07
CA ARG A 179 6.94 15.25 0.96
C ARG A 179 6.22 14.33 1.92
N TRP A 180 4.97 14.64 2.20
CA TRP A 180 4.07 13.79 2.95
C TRP A 180 2.86 13.43 2.10
N MET A 181 2.32 12.27 2.35
CA MET A 181 0.96 11.86 2.00
C MET A 181 0.29 11.33 3.26
N ALA A 182 -1.02 11.34 3.30
CA ALA A 182 -1.73 10.81 4.45
C ALA A 182 -2.35 9.45 4.14
N CYS A 183 -2.54 8.64 5.19
CA CYS A 183 -3.39 7.45 5.15
C CYS A 183 -4.43 7.50 6.28
N ARG A 184 -5.48 6.72 6.10
CA ARG A 184 -6.57 6.58 7.06
C ARG A 184 -7.12 5.16 7.01
N THR A 185 -7.52 4.62 8.15
CA THR A 185 -8.34 3.40 8.21
C THR A 185 -9.81 3.77 8.05
N PHE A 186 -10.48 3.14 7.10
CA PHE A 186 -11.91 3.28 6.86
C PHE A 186 -12.64 2.06 7.40
N ASN A 187 -13.79 2.27 8.05
CA ASN A 187 -14.75 1.19 8.31
C ASN A 187 -15.52 0.89 7.02
N VAL A 188 -15.81 -0.37 6.78
CA VAL A 188 -16.50 -0.87 5.58
C VAL A 188 -17.82 -1.50 6.00
N SER A 189 -18.92 -0.99 5.44
CA SER A 189 -20.25 -1.58 5.58
C SER A 189 -20.91 -1.68 4.20
N GLY A 190 -20.92 -2.89 3.64
CA GLY A 190 -21.25 -3.08 2.22
C GLY A 190 -20.28 -2.30 1.34
N THR A 191 -20.78 -1.36 0.55
CA THR A 191 -19.98 -0.44 -0.27
C THR A 191 -19.76 0.94 0.36
N THR A 192 -20.16 1.14 1.61
CA THR A 192 -20.02 2.42 2.32
C THR A 192 -18.72 2.44 3.11
N LEU A 193 -17.96 3.52 2.98
CA LEU A 193 -16.73 3.81 3.72
C LEU A 193 -16.96 4.99 4.68
N THR A 194 -16.56 4.82 5.96
CA THR A 194 -16.69 5.87 7.00
C THR A 194 -15.41 6.03 7.82
#